data_1fecb1e776595ee757cb986fccaca3dd
#
_entry.id   1fecb1e776595ee757cb986fccaca3dd
#
_cell.length_a   1.000
_cell.length_b   1.000
_cell.length_c   1.000
_cell.angle_alpha   90.00
_cell.angle_beta   90.00
_cell.angle_gamma   90.00
#
_symmetry.space_group_name_H-M   'P 1'
#
loop_
_entity.id
_entity.type
_entity.pdbx_description
1 polymer ?
#
loop_
_entity_poly.entity_id
_entity_poly.type
_entity_poly.pdbx_seq_one_letter_code
_entity_poly.pdbx_strand_id
1 'polypeptide(L)'
;MMKKLLLLISVMFLLLFSNVIKAQVTIDSVVISNPITCFGDLADIDVYVDNDTNTTLGGTPSFVTYQLKAFKVGAFATFSYFSSSQTSGTVVTANGLDESTYYMLVVDSVAFNTTYNPFAQFFGNSAFINNVLTDPSVFDFDTITITQPQELSNTISTQTTNQCFGFCNASELISISGGTLPYLVDGIAISGTDTLFDNLCAGTYSFTVTDINGCAVSPSSPSAFTVTEPNVLSVNGSITSNYNGENISCYGSSDGEITASVTSGTAPYEYSLDNFSWTTNPTFSGLSSGTYTLYYRDANLCTNDETFILNDPSDLDGNLNLNSVVSCNSICDASVQFSLTPGLTGTPGYSYSLNGGGSQSSSIFNNLCGNQFHEVTITDINGCTASDSVFVSEPNAITFNANVTSNVLFNGFGVSCNGSNDGEITFSNILGGTPNFSFSIDGGVTFGSDSIFNSSNGSSINAGTYDLQVQDGAGCLTNQITLNVT
;
A
#
# COMPACT_ATOMS: atom_id res chain seq x y z
N MET A 1 81.96 1.62 22.56
CA MET A 1 83.26 0.88 22.47
C MET A 1 83.19 -0.21 21.40
N MET A 2 82.17 -1.03 21.28
CA MET A 2 82.05 -2.08 20.25
C MET A 2 82.06 -1.56 18.80
N LYS A 3 81.42 -0.41 18.48
CA LYS A 3 81.43 0.17 17.12
C LYS A 3 82.80 0.63 16.65
N LYS A 4 83.71 1.12 17.55
CA LYS A 4 85.10 1.49 17.22
C LYS A 4 85.99 0.25 17.03
N LEU A 5 85.73 -0.81 17.80
CA LEU A 5 86.47 -2.06 17.68
C LEU A 5 86.14 -2.80 16.36
N LEU A 6 84.89 -2.81 15.92
CA LEU A 6 84.49 -3.37 14.63
C LEU A 6 85.06 -2.58 13.47
N LEU A 7 85.12 -1.26 13.54
CA LEU A 7 85.70 -0.40 12.50
C LEU A 7 87.25 -0.63 12.40
N LEU A 8 87.95 -0.78 13.54
CA LEU A 8 89.38 -1.09 13.52
C LEU A 8 89.69 -2.47 12.94
N ILE A 9 88.89 -3.49 13.21
CA ILE A 9 89.01 -4.83 12.68
C ILE A 9 88.74 -4.82 11.18
N SER A 10 87.76 -4.09 10.71
CA SER A 10 87.43 -3.93 9.29
C SER A 10 88.54 -3.24 8.53
N VAL A 11 89.06 -2.13 9.03
CA VAL A 11 90.18 -1.39 8.41
C VAL A 11 91.50 -2.20 8.43
N MET A 12 91.77 -2.94 9.49
CA MET A 12 92.95 -3.76 9.58
C MET A 12 92.90 -4.98 8.64
N PHE A 13 91.72 -5.53 8.35
CA PHE A 13 91.55 -6.59 7.36
C PHE A 13 91.62 -6.06 5.95
N LEU A 14 91.14 -4.88 5.62
CA LEU A 14 91.30 -4.23 4.32
C LEU A 14 92.75 -3.93 3.99
N LEU A 15 93.58 -3.53 4.95
CA LEU A 15 95.04 -3.24 4.77
C LEU A 15 95.87 -4.48 4.56
N LEU A 16 95.43 -5.67 4.93
CA LEU A 16 96.17 -6.94 4.70
C LEU A 16 96.00 -7.51 3.29
N PHE A 17 95.02 -7.00 2.53
CA PHE A 17 94.74 -7.52 1.17
C PHE A 17 95.01 -6.54 0.02
N SER A 18 95.74 -5.46 0.27
CA SER A 18 96.04 -4.42 -0.72
C SER A 18 96.92 -4.81 -1.90
N ASN A 19 97.22 -6.13 -2.10
CA ASN A 19 98.04 -6.62 -3.21
C ASN A 19 97.36 -7.70 -4.05
N VAL A 20 96.08 -7.76 -4.10
CA VAL A 20 95.36 -8.67 -4.96
C VAL A 20 94.96 -7.94 -6.26
N ILE A 21 95.30 -8.59 -7.35
CA ILE A 21 95.12 -8.21 -8.75
C ILE A 21 93.71 -7.62 -8.97
N LYS A 22 93.68 -6.38 -9.46
CA LYS A 22 92.46 -5.67 -9.81
C LYS A 22 91.85 -6.26 -11.07
N ALA A 23 90.80 -7.04 -10.97
CA ALA A 23 89.84 -7.19 -12.03
C ALA A 23 88.79 -6.05 -11.89
N GLN A 24 88.81 -5.12 -12.79
CA GLN A 24 87.91 -3.98 -12.76
C GLN A 24 86.66 -4.42 -13.52
N VAL A 25 85.64 -4.79 -12.75
CA VAL A 25 84.29 -5.02 -13.26
C VAL A 25 83.45 -3.82 -12.90
N THR A 26 82.83 -3.21 -13.85
CA THR A 26 81.96 -2.04 -13.65
C THR A 26 80.53 -2.35 -13.98
N ILE A 27 79.62 -1.86 -13.23
CA ILE A 27 78.20 -1.82 -13.58
C ILE A 27 78.06 -0.63 -14.52
N ASP A 28 77.63 -0.92 -15.74
CA ASP A 28 77.41 0.12 -16.74
C ASP A 28 76.05 0.81 -16.51
N SER A 29 75.01 0.03 -16.26
CA SER A 29 73.69 0.56 -15.89
C SER A 29 72.84 -0.52 -15.23
N VAL A 30 71.86 -0.05 -14.44
CA VAL A 30 70.77 -0.86 -13.84
C VAL A 30 69.44 -0.33 -14.32
N VAL A 31 68.65 -1.17 -14.94
CA VAL A 31 67.39 -0.80 -15.55
C VAL A 31 66.27 -1.72 -15.02
N ILE A 32 65.16 -1.19 -14.67
CA ILE A 32 63.96 -1.97 -14.36
C ILE A 32 63.41 -2.48 -15.68
N SER A 33 63.55 -3.78 -15.94
CA SER A 33 63.11 -4.42 -17.18
C SER A 33 61.64 -4.83 -17.14
N ASN A 34 61.14 -5.16 -15.96
CA ASN A 34 59.73 -5.46 -15.70
C ASN A 34 59.30 -4.74 -14.42
N PRO A 35 58.73 -3.53 -14.51
CA PRO A 35 58.33 -2.77 -13.34
C PRO A 35 57.13 -3.40 -12.64
N ILE A 36 56.94 -3.11 -11.34
CA ILE A 36 55.76 -3.47 -10.61
C ILE A 36 54.57 -2.68 -11.18
N THR A 37 53.62 -3.38 -11.76
CA THR A 37 52.43 -2.78 -12.36
C THR A 37 51.23 -2.76 -11.39
N CYS A 38 51.15 -3.74 -10.50
CA CYS A 38 50.12 -3.87 -9.48
C CYS A 38 50.75 -3.95 -8.08
N PHE A 39 49.98 -3.54 -7.07
CA PHE A 39 50.37 -3.69 -5.67
C PHE A 39 50.60 -5.17 -5.33
N GLY A 40 51.73 -5.47 -4.74
CA GLY A 40 52.10 -6.85 -4.38
C GLY A 40 52.77 -7.67 -5.49
N ASP A 41 52.84 -7.15 -6.71
CA ASP A 41 53.63 -7.76 -7.76
C ASP A 41 55.13 -7.63 -7.49
N LEU A 42 55.90 -8.36 -8.25
CA LEU A 42 57.37 -8.34 -8.16
C LEU A 42 57.93 -7.74 -9.45
N ALA A 43 59.05 -6.99 -9.31
CA ALA A 43 59.76 -6.42 -10.44
C ALA A 43 60.91 -7.30 -10.87
N ASP A 44 61.30 -7.14 -12.12
CA ASP A 44 62.59 -7.65 -12.65
C ASP A 44 63.48 -6.48 -13.03
N ILE A 45 64.79 -6.65 -12.82
CA ILE A 45 65.77 -5.65 -13.18
C ILE A 45 66.88 -6.31 -14.03
N ASP A 46 67.36 -5.56 -14.98
CA ASP A 46 68.51 -5.93 -15.78
C ASP A 46 69.74 -5.11 -15.42
N VAL A 47 70.80 -5.77 -15.10
CA VAL A 47 72.10 -5.16 -14.78
C VAL A 47 73.04 -5.36 -15.92
N TYR A 48 73.47 -4.29 -16.54
CA TYR A 48 74.43 -4.29 -17.62
C TYR A 48 75.80 -4.19 -17.02
N VAL A 49 76.65 -5.18 -17.34
CA VAL A 49 78.00 -5.30 -16.80
C VAL A 49 78.98 -5.13 -17.93
N ASP A 50 79.90 -4.17 -17.81
CA ASP A 50 81.02 -4.05 -18.66
C ASP A 50 82.30 -4.61 -17.98
N ASN A 51 83.10 -5.30 -18.74
CA ASN A 51 84.39 -5.84 -18.32
C ASN A 51 85.49 -5.17 -19.11
N ASP A 52 86.16 -4.23 -18.48
CA ASP A 52 87.33 -3.61 -19.09
C ASP A 52 88.49 -4.64 -19.25
N THR A 53 88.50 -5.24 -20.40
CA THR A 53 89.39 -6.34 -20.74
C THR A 53 90.88 -5.89 -20.92
N ASN A 54 91.24 -4.80 -20.30
CA ASN A 54 92.59 -4.23 -20.53
C ASN A 54 93.65 -4.68 -19.50
N THR A 55 93.62 -5.97 -19.12
CA THR A 55 94.80 -6.58 -18.48
C THR A 55 95.23 -7.84 -19.19
N THR A 56 96.06 -7.66 -20.21
CA THR A 56 96.85 -8.73 -20.75
C THR A 56 97.90 -9.18 -19.73
N LEU A 57 97.61 -10.23 -19.01
CA LEU A 57 98.62 -11.10 -18.41
C LEU A 57 98.58 -12.44 -19.14
N GLY A 58 99.47 -12.53 -20.17
CA GLY A 58 99.82 -13.81 -20.73
C GLY A 58 98.81 -14.57 -21.55
N GLY A 59 98.33 -14.01 -22.65
CA GLY A 59 98.05 -14.77 -23.88
C GLY A 59 96.85 -15.70 -23.98
N THR A 60 95.89 -15.72 -23.02
CA THR A 60 94.57 -16.43 -23.19
C THR A 60 93.48 -15.65 -22.53
N PRO A 61 92.33 -15.39 -23.16
CA PRO A 61 91.20 -14.75 -22.51
C PRO A 61 90.68 -15.69 -21.45
N SER A 62 90.87 -15.31 -20.17
CA SER A 62 90.22 -16.01 -19.06
C SER A 62 88.75 -15.52 -18.95
N PHE A 63 87.83 -16.45 -19.10
CA PHE A 63 86.41 -16.20 -18.86
C PHE A 63 86.20 -15.88 -17.37
N VAL A 64 85.74 -14.72 -17.06
CA VAL A 64 85.40 -14.33 -15.71
C VAL A 64 83.90 -14.63 -15.48
N THR A 65 83.66 -15.35 -14.44
CA THR A 65 82.30 -15.67 -14.07
C THR A 65 81.76 -14.65 -13.02
N TYR A 66 80.72 -13.94 -13.34
CA TYR A 66 80.16 -12.92 -12.45
C TYR A 66 79.04 -13.50 -11.63
N GLN A 67 78.86 -12.98 -10.45
CA GLN A 67 77.66 -13.17 -9.59
C GLN A 67 77.03 -11.84 -9.31
N LEU A 68 75.73 -11.70 -9.64
CA LEU A 68 74.94 -10.61 -9.25
C LEU A 68 74.34 -10.89 -7.87
N LYS A 69 74.42 -9.92 -6.97
CA LYS A 69 73.81 -9.98 -5.61
C LYS A 69 72.99 -8.73 -5.39
N ALA A 70 71.71 -8.90 -5.08
CA ALA A 70 70.82 -7.82 -4.73
C ALA A 70 70.59 -7.81 -3.22
N PHE A 71 70.72 -6.63 -2.59
CA PHE A 71 70.53 -6.44 -1.17
C PHE A 71 69.48 -5.40 -0.91
N LYS A 72 68.43 -5.79 -0.21
CA LYS A 72 67.33 -4.88 0.20
C LYS A 72 67.82 -3.97 1.31
N VAL A 73 67.59 -2.64 1.19
CA VAL A 73 67.93 -1.66 2.20
C VAL A 73 66.96 -1.78 3.41
N GLY A 74 67.54 -1.94 4.61
CA GLY A 74 66.73 -1.94 5.85
C GLY A 74 66.18 -3.29 6.31
N ALA A 75 66.30 -4.35 5.51
CA ALA A 75 65.91 -5.70 5.94
C ALA A 75 67.14 -6.51 6.37
N PHE A 76 67.04 -7.22 7.50
CA PHE A 76 68.03 -8.21 7.85
C PHE A 76 67.87 -9.43 6.88
N ALA A 77 68.67 -9.42 5.84
CA ALA A 77 69.05 -10.51 4.96
C ALA A 77 68.02 -11.59 4.62
N THR A 78 67.39 -11.45 3.48
CA THR A 78 67.21 -12.61 2.60
C THR A 78 67.97 -12.33 1.30
N PHE A 79 69.05 -13.02 1.11
CA PHE A 79 69.87 -12.90 -0.12
C PHE A 79 69.17 -13.67 -1.23
N SER A 80 68.78 -12.99 -2.28
CA SER A 80 68.48 -13.64 -3.54
C SER A 80 69.77 -13.80 -4.33
N TYR A 81 70.21 -15.03 -4.55
CA TYR A 81 71.35 -15.33 -5.39
C TYR A 81 70.92 -15.48 -6.84
N PHE A 82 71.46 -14.62 -7.67
CA PHE A 82 71.32 -14.78 -9.09
C PHE A 82 72.77 -15.13 -9.62
N SER A 83 72.94 -16.26 -10.21
CA SER A 83 74.25 -16.66 -10.82
C SER A 83 74.08 -16.85 -12.30
N SER A 84 74.82 -16.12 -13.08
CA SER A 84 75.02 -16.46 -14.46
C SER A 84 76.54 -16.40 -14.79
N SER A 85 77.04 -17.35 -15.53
CA SER A 85 78.42 -17.36 -16.10
C SER A 85 78.35 -16.67 -17.46
N GLN A 86 78.87 -15.45 -17.55
CA GLN A 86 78.69 -14.66 -18.75
C GLN A 86 80.02 -13.93 -19.14
N THR A 87 80.21 -13.70 -20.42
CA THR A 87 81.29 -12.91 -21.02
C THR A 87 80.92 -11.43 -21.04
N SER A 88 81.92 -10.52 -21.14
CA SER A 88 81.79 -9.08 -21.22
C SER A 88 80.64 -8.64 -22.15
N GLY A 89 79.87 -7.59 -21.68
CA GLY A 89 78.76 -7.04 -22.44
C GLY A 89 77.44 -7.77 -22.20
N THR A 90 77.28 -8.50 -21.10
CA THR A 90 76.10 -9.31 -20.82
C THR A 90 75.15 -8.65 -19.83
N VAL A 91 73.87 -8.90 -20.04
CA VAL A 91 72.78 -8.53 -19.12
C VAL A 91 72.61 -9.66 -18.12
N VAL A 92 72.57 -9.32 -16.85
CA VAL A 92 72.21 -10.26 -15.76
C VAL A 92 70.86 -9.78 -15.14
N THR A 93 69.88 -10.65 -15.25
CA THR A 93 68.50 -10.31 -14.74
C THR A 93 68.37 -10.81 -13.33
N ALA A 94 67.86 -9.92 -12.45
CA ALA A 94 67.36 -10.25 -11.12
C ALA A 94 65.84 -10.20 -11.14
N ASN A 95 65.21 -11.34 -10.87
CA ASN A 95 63.74 -11.47 -10.94
C ASN A 95 63.11 -11.51 -9.56
N GLY A 96 61.90 -11.07 -9.48
CA GLY A 96 61.05 -11.24 -8.29
C GLY A 96 61.40 -10.33 -7.14
N LEU A 97 61.74 -9.07 -7.42
CA LEU A 97 62.07 -8.06 -6.43
C LEU A 97 60.86 -7.28 -6.00
N ASP A 98 60.62 -7.14 -4.70
CA ASP A 98 59.55 -6.35 -4.12
C ASP A 98 59.89 -4.85 -4.09
N GLU A 99 58.95 -4.00 -3.67
CA GLU A 99 59.17 -2.56 -3.47
C GLU A 99 60.26 -2.32 -2.42
N SER A 100 61.38 -1.79 -2.87
CA SER A 100 62.48 -1.35 -1.98
C SER A 100 63.58 -0.68 -2.75
N THR A 101 64.56 -0.14 -2.03
CA THR A 101 65.85 0.21 -2.61
C THR A 101 66.81 -0.98 -2.49
N TYR A 102 67.40 -1.34 -3.59
CA TYR A 102 68.36 -2.44 -3.65
C TYR A 102 69.75 -1.92 -3.99
N TYR A 103 70.74 -2.49 -3.32
CA TYR A 103 72.12 -2.37 -3.73
C TYR A 103 72.43 -3.53 -4.66
N MET A 104 72.82 -3.21 -5.84
CA MET A 104 73.24 -4.18 -6.86
C MET A 104 74.76 -4.29 -6.83
N LEU A 105 75.27 -5.48 -6.57
CA LEU A 105 76.69 -5.77 -6.48
C LEU A 105 77.10 -6.84 -7.48
N VAL A 106 77.97 -6.53 -8.35
CA VAL A 106 78.60 -7.50 -9.25
C VAL A 106 80.00 -7.87 -8.74
N VAL A 107 80.20 -9.14 -8.62
CA VAL A 107 81.53 -9.69 -8.15
C VAL A 107 82.05 -10.76 -9.06
N ASP A 108 83.35 -10.76 -9.22
CA ASP A 108 84.08 -11.88 -9.85
C ASP A 108 83.95 -13.13 -8.98
N SER A 109 83.26 -14.14 -9.47
CA SER A 109 82.99 -15.37 -8.72
C SER A 109 84.22 -16.16 -8.32
N VAL A 110 85.29 -16.08 -9.10
CA VAL A 110 86.55 -16.79 -8.81
C VAL A 110 87.33 -16.06 -7.71
N ALA A 111 87.43 -14.75 -7.84
CA ALA A 111 88.12 -13.92 -6.82
C ALA A 111 87.35 -13.94 -5.51
N PHE A 112 85.96 -13.86 -5.57
CA PHE A 112 85.11 -13.88 -4.37
C PHE A 112 85.19 -15.22 -3.64
N ASN A 113 85.09 -16.36 -4.32
CA ASN A 113 85.13 -17.66 -3.65
C ASN A 113 86.50 -18.01 -3.06
N THR A 114 87.62 -17.57 -3.68
CA THR A 114 88.98 -17.83 -3.16
C THR A 114 89.34 -16.89 -2.02
N THR A 115 88.90 -15.65 -2.02
CA THR A 115 89.36 -14.63 -1.13
C THR A 115 88.36 -14.38 0.01
N TYR A 116 87.08 -14.55 -0.23
CA TYR A 116 86.02 -14.15 0.70
C TYR A 116 85.09 -15.28 1.21
N ASN A 117 85.39 -16.56 0.82
CA ASN A 117 84.56 -17.68 1.26
C ASN A 117 84.37 -17.83 2.79
N PRO A 118 85.36 -17.46 3.66
CA PRO A 118 85.17 -17.46 5.10
C PRO A 118 84.20 -16.44 5.59
N PHE A 119 83.78 -15.46 4.80
CA PHE A 119 82.99 -14.32 5.18
C PHE A 119 81.50 -14.45 4.77
N ALA A 120 81.09 -15.53 4.17
CA ALA A 120 79.68 -15.76 3.81
C ALA A 120 78.75 -15.66 5.03
N GLN A 121 79.24 -15.85 6.24
CA GLN A 121 78.43 -15.69 7.51
C GLN A 121 78.29 -14.26 7.99
N PHE A 122 79.09 -13.31 7.46
CA PHE A 122 79.06 -11.91 7.87
C PHE A 122 78.14 -11.02 7.02
N PHE A 123 77.71 -11.46 5.88
CA PHE A 123 76.82 -10.69 4.99
C PHE A 123 75.39 -10.50 5.49
N GLY A 124 75.03 -11.03 6.65
CA GLY A 124 73.77 -10.79 7.30
C GLY A 124 73.70 -9.47 8.13
N ASN A 125 74.74 -8.66 8.12
CA ASN A 125 74.84 -7.46 8.95
C ASN A 125 74.84 -6.21 8.07
N SER A 126 73.78 -5.42 8.10
CA SER A 126 73.65 -4.18 7.32
C SER A 126 74.77 -3.15 7.55
N ALA A 127 75.43 -3.16 8.74
CA ALA A 127 76.52 -2.29 9.03
C ALA A 127 77.84 -2.70 8.28
N PHE A 128 77.98 -3.97 7.95
CA PHE A 128 79.13 -4.47 7.15
C PHE A 128 78.94 -4.11 5.67
N ILE A 129 77.75 -4.28 5.17
CA ILE A 129 77.38 -3.92 3.78
C ILE A 129 77.64 -2.44 3.52
N ASN A 130 77.19 -1.55 4.40
CA ASN A 130 77.41 -0.11 4.29
C ASN A 130 78.90 0.31 4.33
N ASN A 131 79.78 -0.47 4.97
CA ASN A 131 81.22 -0.14 5.06
C ASN A 131 81.98 -0.75 3.91
N VAL A 132 81.58 -1.88 3.38
CA VAL A 132 82.27 -2.53 2.24
C VAL A 132 81.92 -1.84 0.92
N LEU A 133 80.71 -1.32 0.81
CA LEU A 133 80.22 -0.60 -0.37
C LEU A 133 80.83 0.81 -0.53
N THR A 134 81.69 1.27 0.43
CA THR A 134 82.43 2.54 0.30
C THR A 134 83.86 2.43 -0.24
N ASP A 135 84.36 1.24 -0.57
CA ASP A 135 85.67 1.06 -1.19
C ASP A 135 85.51 0.80 -2.72
N PRO A 136 85.67 1.83 -3.56
CA PRO A 136 85.46 1.73 -5.01
C PRO A 136 86.63 0.97 -5.70
N SER A 137 87.63 0.51 -4.93
CA SER A 137 88.79 -0.20 -5.54
C SER A 137 88.60 -1.70 -5.74
N VAL A 138 87.51 -2.26 -5.13
CA VAL A 138 87.32 -3.73 -5.10
C VAL A 138 85.96 -4.13 -5.69
N PHE A 139 84.97 -3.24 -5.57
CA PHE A 139 83.57 -3.55 -5.99
C PHE A 139 82.98 -2.34 -6.67
N ASP A 140 82.27 -2.60 -7.75
CA ASP A 140 81.33 -1.62 -8.28
C ASP A 140 79.91 -1.98 -7.87
N PHE A 141 79.15 -0.97 -7.53
CA PHE A 141 77.72 -1.11 -7.09
C PHE A 141 76.92 0.05 -7.60
N ASP A 142 75.69 -0.23 -7.86
CA ASP A 142 74.67 0.77 -8.15
C ASP A 142 73.46 0.54 -7.25
N THR A 143 72.60 1.55 -7.15
CA THR A 143 71.40 1.48 -6.37
C THR A 143 70.20 1.70 -7.25
N ILE A 144 69.23 0.86 -7.09
CA ILE A 144 67.94 1.01 -7.77
C ILE A 144 66.82 1.01 -6.78
N THR A 145 65.89 1.92 -6.96
CA THR A 145 64.67 1.98 -6.15
C THR A 145 63.50 1.47 -6.98
N ILE A 146 62.90 0.41 -6.50
CA ILE A 146 61.67 -0.15 -7.06
C ILE A 146 60.50 0.41 -6.26
N THR A 147 59.60 1.04 -6.96
CA THR A 147 58.34 1.55 -6.37
C THR A 147 57.17 0.77 -6.91
N GLN A 148 56.16 0.60 -6.11
CA GLN A 148 54.90 0.01 -6.54
C GLN A 148 53.80 1.04 -6.50
N PRO A 149 52.75 0.90 -7.30
CA PRO A 149 51.52 1.69 -7.17
C PRO A 149 50.90 1.48 -5.79
N GLN A 150 50.13 2.45 -5.32
CA GLN A 150 49.30 2.24 -4.14
C GLN A 150 48.29 1.13 -4.41
N GLU A 151 47.92 0.38 -3.37
CA GLU A 151 46.90 -0.68 -3.46
C GLU A 151 45.60 -0.09 -3.98
N LEU A 152 45.06 -0.70 -5.03
CA LEU A 152 43.78 -0.30 -5.61
C LEU A 152 42.67 -0.70 -4.65
N SER A 153 41.86 0.27 -4.26
CA SER A 153 40.72 0.10 -3.33
C SER A 153 39.56 0.93 -3.79
N ASN A 154 38.36 0.55 -3.36
CA ASN A 154 37.16 1.34 -3.57
C ASN A 154 36.28 1.39 -2.31
N THR A 155 35.47 2.43 -2.23
CA THR A 155 34.42 2.61 -1.23
C THR A 155 33.08 2.84 -1.93
N ILE A 156 31.98 2.50 -1.24
CA ILE A 156 30.63 2.70 -1.72
C ILE A 156 29.92 3.66 -0.75
N SER A 157 29.20 4.62 -1.30
CA SER A 157 28.36 5.53 -0.52
C SER A 157 27.00 5.74 -1.19
N THR A 158 25.93 5.50 -0.43
CA THR A 158 24.57 5.75 -0.87
C THR A 158 24.32 7.24 -1.03
N GLN A 159 23.90 7.67 -2.21
CA GLN A 159 23.55 9.06 -2.50
C GLN A 159 22.06 9.30 -2.35
N THR A 160 21.27 8.40 -2.92
CA THR A 160 19.80 8.42 -2.79
C THR A 160 19.27 7.00 -2.57
N THR A 161 18.14 6.89 -1.88
CA THR A 161 17.44 5.62 -1.66
C THR A 161 16.13 5.61 -2.43
N ASN A 162 15.60 4.43 -2.75
CA ASN A 162 14.27 4.30 -3.29
C ASN A 162 13.25 4.79 -2.26
N GLN A 163 12.47 5.80 -2.64
CA GLN A 163 11.50 6.42 -1.74
C GLN A 163 10.18 5.66 -1.67
N CYS A 164 9.82 4.95 -2.75
CA CYS A 164 8.60 4.18 -2.85
C CYS A 164 8.90 2.75 -3.30
N PHE A 165 8.01 1.83 -2.94
CA PHE A 165 8.03 0.46 -3.43
C PHE A 165 7.96 0.43 -4.96
N GLY A 166 8.80 -0.36 -5.60
CA GLY A 166 8.88 -0.51 -7.05
C GLY A 166 9.52 0.65 -7.80
N PHE A 167 10.00 1.69 -7.10
CA PHE A 167 10.73 2.78 -7.74
C PHE A 167 12.20 2.40 -7.93
N CYS A 168 12.78 2.92 -9.02
CA CYS A 168 14.17 2.71 -9.38
C CYS A 168 14.87 4.07 -9.46
N ASN A 169 14.96 4.77 -8.34
CA ASN A 169 15.55 6.11 -8.25
C ASN A 169 16.68 6.22 -7.20
N ALA A 170 17.14 5.07 -6.70
CA ALA A 170 18.31 5.03 -5.85
C ALA A 170 19.60 5.25 -6.65
N SER A 171 20.62 5.75 -5.98
CA SER A 171 21.94 5.92 -6.56
C SER A 171 23.04 5.64 -5.54
N GLU A 172 24.13 5.02 -6.02
CA GLU A 172 25.31 4.67 -5.26
C GLU A 172 26.53 5.24 -5.94
N LEU A 173 27.42 5.88 -5.17
CA LEU A 173 28.69 6.39 -5.64
C LEU A 173 29.80 5.43 -5.25
N ILE A 174 30.56 5.00 -6.24
CA ILE A 174 31.78 4.22 -6.05
C ILE A 174 32.95 5.17 -6.21
N SER A 175 33.74 5.34 -5.15
CA SER A 175 34.97 6.13 -5.15
C SER A 175 36.18 5.20 -5.11
N ILE A 176 37.09 5.36 -6.06
CA ILE A 176 38.27 4.49 -6.30
C ILE A 176 39.52 5.27 -5.92
N SER A 177 40.46 4.59 -5.28
CA SER A 177 41.76 5.14 -4.91
C SER A 177 42.87 4.12 -5.08
N GLY A 178 44.12 4.60 -5.25
CA GLY A 178 45.26 3.77 -5.53
C GLY A 178 45.35 3.34 -7.02
N GLY A 179 46.17 2.36 -7.34
CA GLY A 179 46.37 1.90 -8.71
C GLY A 179 46.82 2.96 -9.70
N THR A 180 46.59 2.71 -10.98
CA THR A 180 47.01 3.58 -12.10
C THR A 180 45.82 3.95 -12.98
N LEU A 181 45.56 5.26 -13.17
CA LEU A 181 44.50 5.78 -14.03
C LEU A 181 44.75 5.42 -15.53
N PRO A 182 43.64 5.32 -16.32
CA PRO A 182 42.24 5.33 -15.95
C PRO A 182 41.78 4.03 -15.27
N TYR A 183 40.74 4.13 -14.45
CA TYR A 183 40.11 2.94 -13.88
C TYR A 183 39.05 2.36 -14.83
N LEU A 184 38.81 1.08 -14.70
CA LEU A 184 37.77 0.36 -15.42
C LEU A 184 36.78 -0.21 -14.40
N VAL A 185 35.50 0.17 -14.54
CA VAL A 185 34.38 -0.42 -13.79
C VAL A 185 33.59 -1.28 -14.77
N ASP A 186 33.47 -2.57 -14.48
CA ASP A 186 32.92 -3.59 -15.39
C ASP A 186 33.49 -3.53 -16.81
N GLY A 187 34.81 -3.25 -16.90
CA GLY A 187 35.52 -3.13 -18.17
C GLY A 187 35.31 -1.81 -18.91
N ILE A 188 34.55 -0.88 -18.36
CA ILE A 188 34.30 0.44 -18.95
C ILE A 188 35.24 1.46 -18.28
N ALA A 189 36.04 2.16 -19.08
CA ALA A 189 36.96 3.17 -18.58
C ALA A 189 36.20 4.40 -18.07
N ILE A 190 36.52 4.83 -16.84
CA ILE A 190 36.00 6.07 -16.24
C ILE A 190 37.07 7.16 -16.26
N SER A 191 36.66 8.41 -16.44
CA SER A 191 37.56 9.55 -16.59
C SER A 191 38.09 10.14 -15.28
N GLY A 192 37.59 9.64 -14.13
CA GLY A 192 37.94 10.16 -12.80
C GLY A 192 38.14 9.04 -11.78
N THR A 193 38.05 9.43 -10.50
CA THR A 193 38.16 8.51 -9.37
C THR A 193 36.79 8.00 -8.90
N ASP A 194 35.71 8.61 -9.39
CA ASP A 194 34.35 8.33 -8.95
C ASP A 194 33.47 7.91 -10.13
N THR A 195 32.56 6.98 -9.86
CA THR A 195 31.51 6.59 -10.79
C THR A 195 30.18 6.46 -10.04
N LEU A 196 29.12 7.02 -10.64
CA LEU A 196 27.77 6.97 -10.10
C LEU A 196 26.96 5.89 -10.81
N PHE A 197 26.41 4.98 -10.02
CA PHE A 197 25.34 4.08 -10.45
C PHE A 197 24.02 4.75 -10.08
N ASP A 198 23.18 5.04 -11.04
CA ASP A 198 21.89 5.71 -10.86
C ASP A 198 20.72 4.88 -11.38
N ASN A 199 19.49 5.33 -11.10
CA ASN A 199 18.25 4.65 -11.51
C ASN A 199 18.19 3.18 -11.05
N LEU A 200 18.66 2.94 -9.83
CA LEU A 200 18.76 1.60 -9.26
C LEU A 200 17.44 1.17 -8.62
N CYS A 201 16.93 0.03 -9.04
CA CYS A 201 15.82 -0.65 -8.35
C CYS A 201 16.32 -1.37 -7.10
N ALA A 202 15.40 -1.86 -6.26
CA ALA A 202 15.78 -2.73 -5.16
C ALA A 202 16.43 -4.02 -5.68
N GLY A 203 17.56 -4.39 -5.09
CA GLY A 203 18.32 -5.55 -5.54
C GLY A 203 19.78 -5.51 -5.10
N THR A 204 20.49 -6.58 -5.41
CA THR A 204 21.93 -6.67 -5.17
C THR A 204 22.66 -6.49 -6.50
N TYR A 205 23.60 -5.56 -6.54
CA TYR A 205 24.43 -5.23 -7.69
C TYR A 205 25.87 -5.62 -7.38
N SER A 206 26.48 -6.37 -8.28
CA SER A 206 27.90 -6.70 -8.23
C SER A 206 28.63 -5.96 -9.34
N PHE A 207 29.87 -5.58 -9.10
CA PHE A 207 30.70 -4.87 -10.06
C PHE A 207 32.16 -5.28 -9.89
N THR A 208 32.95 -5.02 -10.89
CA THR A 208 34.39 -5.22 -10.88
C THR A 208 35.12 -3.90 -11.07
N VAL A 209 36.20 -3.70 -10.35
CA VAL A 209 37.09 -2.54 -10.54
C VAL A 209 38.49 -3.02 -10.82
N THR A 210 39.08 -2.54 -11.91
CA THR A 210 40.48 -2.73 -12.25
C THR A 210 41.09 -1.39 -12.67
N ASP A 211 42.41 -1.30 -12.63
CA ASP A 211 43.11 -0.17 -13.23
C ASP A 211 43.50 -0.48 -14.69
N ILE A 212 44.15 0.47 -15.37
CA ILE A 212 44.56 0.30 -16.78
C ILE A 212 45.54 -0.85 -16.98
N ASN A 213 46.27 -1.22 -15.94
CA ASN A 213 47.25 -2.32 -15.97
C ASN A 213 46.58 -3.69 -15.71
N GLY A 214 45.27 -3.71 -15.42
CA GLY A 214 44.52 -4.91 -15.08
C GLY A 214 44.59 -5.31 -13.60
N CYS A 215 45.18 -4.47 -12.74
CA CYS A 215 45.22 -4.70 -11.29
C CYS A 215 43.82 -4.65 -10.73
N ALA A 216 43.42 -5.69 -9.99
CA ALA A 216 42.12 -5.75 -9.32
C ALA A 216 42.19 -5.06 -7.98
N VAL A 217 41.00 -4.62 -7.49
CA VAL A 217 40.85 -4.09 -6.12
C VAL A 217 41.23 -5.13 -5.08
N SER A 218 41.69 -4.64 -3.93
CA SER A 218 41.96 -5.45 -2.75
C SER A 218 40.76 -6.33 -2.40
N PRO A 219 40.97 -7.59 -1.98
CA PRO A 219 39.89 -8.47 -1.55
C PRO A 219 39.06 -7.93 -0.36
N SER A 220 39.59 -6.93 0.35
CA SER A 220 38.86 -6.23 1.42
C SER A 220 37.90 -5.14 0.91
N SER A 221 38.03 -4.74 -0.35
CA SER A 221 37.18 -3.73 -0.98
C SER A 221 35.83 -4.32 -1.36
N PRO A 222 34.73 -3.56 -1.20
CA PRO A 222 33.42 -4.06 -1.58
C PRO A 222 33.31 -4.23 -3.09
N SER A 223 32.81 -5.39 -3.50
CA SER A 223 32.53 -5.74 -4.92
C SER A 223 31.04 -5.84 -5.22
N ALA A 224 30.19 -5.55 -4.24
CA ALA A 224 28.75 -5.55 -4.39
C ALA A 224 28.10 -4.61 -3.36
N PHE A 225 26.90 -4.13 -3.69
CA PHE A 225 26.03 -3.39 -2.78
C PHE A 225 24.59 -3.83 -2.94
N THR A 226 23.76 -3.55 -1.91
CA THR A 226 22.35 -3.87 -1.94
C THR A 226 21.53 -2.60 -1.80
N VAL A 227 20.68 -2.35 -2.79
CA VAL A 227 19.67 -1.29 -2.77
C VAL A 227 18.40 -1.86 -2.19
N THR A 228 17.86 -1.18 -1.20
CA THR A 228 16.59 -1.55 -0.56
C THR A 228 15.48 -0.60 -0.99
N GLU A 229 14.23 -1.03 -0.81
CA GLU A 229 13.05 -0.20 -1.01
C GLU A 229 12.13 -0.30 0.20
N PRO A 230 11.27 0.71 0.43
CA PRO A 230 10.25 0.63 1.47
C PRO A 230 9.23 -0.48 1.19
N ASN A 231 8.49 -0.89 2.22
CA ASN A 231 7.32 -1.73 2.02
C ASN A 231 6.27 -1.01 1.18
N VAL A 232 5.45 -1.79 0.45
CA VAL A 232 4.32 -1.23 -0.30
C VAL A 232 3.41 -0.43 0.64
N LEU A 233 3.02 0.77 0.21
CA LEU A 233 2.05 1.57 0.96
C LEU A 233 0.71 0.85 0.96
N SER A 234 0.18 0.50 2.12
CA SER A 234 -1.07 -0.23 2.28
C SER A 234 -2.02 0.48 3.23
N VAL A 235 -3.31 0.33 2.95
CA VAL A 235 -4.41 0.86 3.75
C VAL A 235 -5.33 -0.29 4.16
N ASN A 236 -5.91 -0.18 5.34
CA ASN A 236 -7.09 -0.91 5.73
C ASN A 236 -8.26 0.06 5.71
N GLY A 237 -8.88 0.21 4.55
CA GLY A 237 -10.11 0.98 4.42
C GLY A 237 -11.31 0.15 4.83
N SER A 238 -12.33 0.79 5.33
CA SER A 238 -13.59 0.14 5.65
C SER A 238 -14.75 1.09 5.44
N ILE A 239 -15.89 0.53 5.04
CA ILE A 239 -17.17 1.23 5.12
C ILE A 239 -17.54 1.28 6.59
N THR A 240 -17.66 2.49 7.15
CA THR A 240 -17.94 2.72 8.57
C THR A 240 -19.39 3.07 8.83
N SER A 241 -20.15 3.50 7.82
CA SER A 241 -21.59 3.62 7.91
C SER A 241 -22.25 2.25 8.02
N ASN A 242 -23.18 2.13 8.98
CA ASN A 242 -23.95 0.90 9.20
C ASN A 242 -25.35 1.23 9.71
N TYR A 243 -26.33 1.07 8.85
CA TYR A 243 -27.74 1.25 9.11
C TYR A 243 -28.44 -0.11 9.12
N ASN A 244 -28.34 -0.81 10.25
CA ASN A 244 -28.90 -2.16 10.42
C ASN A 244 -28.44 -3.19 9.37
N GLY A 245 -27.18 -3.07 8.92
CA GLY A 245 -26.56 -3.93 7.91
C GLY A 245 -26.42 -3.30 6.53
N GLU A 246 -27.08 -2.17 6.29
CA GLU A 246 -26.99 -1.43 5.03
C GLU A 246 -25.93 -0.32 5.12
N ASN A 247 -25.32 0.05 3.97
CA ASN A 247 -24.32 1.11 3.92
C ASN A 247 -24.92 2.52 3.89
N ILE A 248 -26.13 2.64 3.35
CA ILE A 248 -26.93 3.86 3.22
C ILE A 248 -28.20 3.67 4.01
N SER A 249 -28.70 4.72 4.68
CA SER A 249 -29.89 4.61 5.52
C SER A 249 -31.15 4.31 4.72
N CYS A 250 -31.38 5.07 3.66
CA CYS A 250 -32.55 4.98 2.78
C CYS A 250 -32.11 5.00 1.31
N TYR A 251 -32.91 4.39 0.48
CA TYR A 251 -32.69 4.44 -0.97
C TYR A 251 -32.52 5.89 -1.46
N GLY A 252 -31.41 6.15 -2.17
CA GLY A 252 -31.09 7.48 -2.71
C GLY A 252 -30.58 8.48 -1.66
N SER A 253 -30.38 8.08 -0.40
CA SER A 253 -29.75 8.94 0.60
C SER A 253 -28.24 9.12 0.35
N SER A 254 -27.64 10.11 0.99
CA SER A 254 -26.22 10.43 0.87
C SER A 254 -25.65 10.56 2.29
N ASP A 255 -25.59 9.45 3.00
CA ASP A 255 -25.12 9.37 4.39
C ASP A 255 -24.14 8.21 4.64
N GLY A 256 -23.64 7.62 3.56
CA GLY A 256 -22.58 6.63 3.59
C GLY A 256 -21.26 7.21 4.08
N GLU A 257 -20.42 6.36 4.66
CA GLU A 257 -19.11 6.75 5.19
C GLU A 257 -18.05 5.69 4.92
N ILE A 258 -16.88 6.15 4.47
CA ILE A 258 -15.66 5.33 4.30
C ILE A 258 -14.57 5.94 5.17
N THR A 259 -13.89 5.10 5.95
CA THR A 259 -12.73 5.52 6.75
C THR A 259 -11.50 4.70 6.37
N ALA A 260 -10.38 5.38 6.14
CA ALA A 260 -9.09 4.79 5.84
C ALA A 260 -8.23 4.67 7.10
N SER A 261 -7.40 3.62 7.17
CA SER A 261 -6.34 3.47 8.17
C SER A 261 -5.08 2.95 7.48
N VAL A 262 -4.09 3.82 7.31
CA VAL A 262 -2.82 3.44 6.69
C VAL A 262 -1.98 2.62 7.66
N THR A 263 -1.42 1.51 7.20
CA THR A 263 -0.66 0.56 8.02
C THR A 263 0.84 0.54 7.71
N SER A 264 1.26 1.22 6.63
CA SER A 264 2.67 1.30 6.20
C SER A 264 2.95 2.64 5.50
N GLY A 265 4.21 2.93 5.19
CA GLY A 265 4.65 4.18 4.60
C GLY A 265 5.12 5.21 5.63
N THR A 266 5.35 6.43 5.20
CA THR A 266 5.91 7.52 6.01
C THR A 266 4.87 8.60 6.27
N ALA A 267 4.48 8.80 7.55
CA ALA A 267 3.53 9.87 7.92
C ALA A 267 4.12 11.28 7.67
N PRO A 268 3.29 12.31 7.40
CA PRO A 268 1.83 12.30 7.36
C PRO A 268 1.24 11.65 6.09
N TYR A 269 0.00 11.19 6.22
CA TYR A 269 -0.75 10.60 5.11
C TYR A 269 -1.83 11.56 4.61
N GLU A 270 -2.13 11.48 3.34
CA GLU A 270 -3.22 12.22 2.71
C GLU A 270 -4.09 11.28 1.88
N TYR A 271 -5.37 11.63 1.79
CA TYR A 271 -6.43 10.81 1.20
C TYR A 271 -7.23 11.61 0.18
N SER A 272 -7.77 10.95 -0.83
CA SER A 272 -8.58 11.57 -1.87
C SER A 272 -9.56 10.57 -2.47
N LEU A 273 -10.76 11.03 -2.88
CA LEU A 273 -11.70 10.24 -3.69
C LEU A 273 -11.66 10.59 -5.18
N ASP A 274 -10.94 11.66 -5.57
CA ASP A 274 -10.87 12.16 -6.95
C ASP A 274 -9.44 12.19 -7.51
N ASN A 275 -8.45 11.80 -6.71
CA ASN A 275 -7.00 11.85 -6.99
C ASN A 275 -6.45 13.27 -7.28
N PHE A 276 -7.21 14.32 -6.98
CA PHE A 276 -6.82 15.72 -7.17
C PHE A 276 -6.90 16.54 -5.87
N SER A 277 -7.97 16.36 -5.11
CA SER A 277 -8.23 17.06 -3.85
C SER A 277 -7.79 16.19 -2.68
N TRP A 278 -6.70 16.55 -2.03
CA TRP A 278 -6.10 15.77 -0.96
C TRP A 278 -6.42 16.36 0.42
N THR A 279 -6.70 15.49 1.38
CA THR A 279 -6.97 15.84 2.78
C THR A 279 -6.22 14.92 3.74
N THR A 280 -5.89 15.43 4.91
CA THR A 280 -5.34 14.61 6.01
C THR A 280 -6.43 13.91 6.83
N ASN A 281 -7.72 14.26 6.61
CA ASN A 281 -8.83 13.55 7.23
C ASN A 281 -9.03 12.19 6.56
N PRO A 282 -8.92 11.08 7.29
CA PRO A 282 -9.10 9.74 6.73
C PRO A 282 -10.56 9.35 6.49
N THR A 283 -11.54 10.16 6.93
CA THR A 283 -12.97 9.84 6.88
C THR A 283 -13.68 10.69 5.84
N PHE A 284 -14.39 10.01 4.95
CA PHE A 284 -15.26 10.59 3.93
C PHE A 284 -16.69 10.22 4.25
N SER A 285 -17.51 11.21 4.57
CA SER A 285 -18.92 11.06 4.91
C SER A 285 -19.82 11.79 3.91
N GLY A 286 -21.12 11.52 3.97
CA GLY A 286 -22.08 12.14 3.05
C GLY A 286 -22.04 11.50 1.66
N LEU A 287 -21.68 10.23 1.57
CA LEU A 287 -21.57 9.50 0.32
C LEU A 287 -22.88 8.85 -0.08
N SER A 288 -23.25 8.97 -1.34
CA SER A 288 -24.38 8.21 -1.92
C SER A 288 -23.96 6.77 -2.23
N SER A 289 -24.91 5.93 -2.61
CA SER A 289 -24.58 4.63 -3.21
C SER A 289 -23.73 4.80 -4.46
N GLY A 290 -22.77 3.90 -4.63
CA GLY A 290 -21.86 3.95 -5.77
C GLY A 290 -20.53 3.27 -5.49
N THR A 291 -19.64 3.34 -6.49
CA THR A 291 -18.28 2.84 -6.39
C THR A 291 -17.33 4.01 -6.16
N TYR A 292 -16.54 3.92 -5.11
CA TYR A 292 -15.57 4.94 -4.72
C TYR A 292 -14.18 4.33 -4.74
N THR A 293 -13.23 4.99 -5.42
CA THR A 293 -11.81 4.67 -5.32
C THR A 293 -11.17 5.65 -4.34
N LEU A 294 -10.70 5.11 -3.23
CA LEU A 294 -9.96 5.85 -2.23
C LEU A 294 -8.48 5.82 -2.59
N TYR A 295 -7.95 6.96 -3.02
CA TYR A 295 -6.52 7.18 -3.22
C TYR A 295 -5.90 7.62 -1.92
N TYR A 296 -4.69 7.18 -1.65
CA TYR A 296 -3.91 7.61 -0.50
C TYR A 296 -2.44 7.74 -0.85
N ARG A 297 -1.77 8.66 -0.18
CA ARG A 297 -0.35 8.90 -0.35
C ARG A 297 0.31 9.19 0.98
N ASP A 298 1.61 8.89 1.04
CA ASP A 298 2.46 9.19 2.18
C ASP A 298 3.26 10.49 1.99
N ALA A 299 4.09 10.85 2.99
CA ALA A 299 4.94 12.04 2.94
C ALA A 299 6.00 12.02 1.82
N ASN A 300 6.35 10.84 1.31
CA ASN A 300 7.26 10.67 0.19
C ASN A 300 6.54 10.70 -1.17
N LEU A 301 5.23 10.97 -1.17
CA LEU A 301 4.34 10.96 -2.33
C LEU A 301 4.18 9.56 -2.97
N CYS A 302 4.47 8.50 -2.24
CA CYS A 302 4.11 7.15 -2.66
C CYS A 302 2.60 7.01 -2.62
N THR A 303 1.99 6.56 -3.71
CA THR A 303 0.53 6.44 -3.85
C THR A 303 0.10 5.00 -3.97
N ASN A 304 -1.10 4.73 -3.49
CA ASN A 304 -1.84 3.50 -3.79
C ASN A 304 -3.34 3.80 -3.69
N ASP A 305 -4.20 2.84 -4.02
CA ASP A 305 -5.65 3.00 -3.98
C ASP A 305 -6.37 1.72 -3.56
N GLU A 306 -7.61 1.88 -3.11
CA GLU A 306 -8.53 0.81 -2.76
C GLU A 306 -9.95 1.19 -3.18
N THR A 307 -10.73 0.21 -3.64
CA THR A 307 -12.09 0.44 -4.13
C THR A 307 -13.14 -0.07 -3.16
N PHE A 308 -14.15 0.77 -2.89
CA PHE A 308 -15.29 0.50 -2.02
C PHE A 308 -16.59 0.62 -2.81
N ILE A 309 -17.56 -0.23 -2.50
CA ILE A 309 -18.90 -0.19 -3.10
C ILE A 309 -19.89 0.04 -1.97
N LEU A 310 -20.56 1.21 -1.99
CA LEU A 310 -21.68 1.51 -1.11
C LEU A 310 -22.97 1.15 -1.84
N ASN A 311 -23.77 0.31 -1.24
CA ASN A 311 -25.05 -0.13 -1.79
C ASN A 311 -26.20 0.60 -1.11
N ASP A 312 -27.20 1.00 -1.92
CA ASP A 312 -28.50 1.40 -1.38
C ASP A 312 -29.24 0.19 -0.81
N PRO A 313 -30.03 0.37 0.26
CA PRO A 313 -31.10 -0.56 0.58
C PRO A 313 -32.15 -0.61 -0.54
N SER A 314 -33.03 -1.60 -0.51
CA SER A 314 -34.20 -1.56 -1.39
C SER A 314 -35.06 -0.32 -1.06
N ASP A 315 -35.68 0.27 -2.08
CA ASP A 315 -36.64 1.35 -1.85
C ASP A 315 -37.80 0.86 -0.94
N LEU A 316 -38.44 1.76 -0.22
CA LEU A 316 -39.60 1.46 0.59
C LEU A 316 -40.84 1.96 -0.13
N ASP A 317 -41.70 1.03 -0.55
CA ASP A 317 -42.95 1.35 -1.24
C ASP A 317 -44.06 0.37 -0.86
N GLY A 318 -45.30 0.77 -1.02
CA GLY A 318 -46.47 -0.07 -0.76
C GLY A 318 -47.77 0.57 -1.12
N ASN A 319 -48.83 -0.22 -1.04
CA ASN A 319 -50.17 0.19 -1.40
C ASN A 319 -51.14 0.04 -0.22
N LEU A 320 -52.04 1.01 -0.05
CA LEU A 320 -53.10 0.97 0.92
C LEU A 320 -54.36 0.37 0.32
N ASN A 321 -54.76 -0.78 0.83
CA ASN A 321 -55.89 -1.53 0.32
C ASN A 321 -57.06 -1.42 1.29
N LEU A 322 -58.28 -1.31 0.73
CA LEU A 322 -59.49 -1.36 1.50
C LEU A 322 -59.86 -2.82 1.81
N ASN A 323 -59.92 -3.20 3.09
CA ASN A 323 -60.30 -4.55 3.52
C ASN A 323 -61.82 -4.66 3.76
N SER A 324 -62.42 -3.64 4.33
CA SER A 324 -63.87 -3.55 4.49
C SER A 324 -64.35 -2.13 4.26
N VAL A 325 -65.51 -2.00 3.64
CA VAL A 325 -66.19 -0.72 3.49
C VAL A 325 -67.01 -0.38 4.75
N VAL A 326 -67.41 0.85 4.88
CA VAL A 326 -68.40 1.26 5.90
C VAL A 326 -69.71 0.52 5.70
N SER A 327 -70.16 -0.13 6.73
CA SER A 327 -71.38 -0.92 6.66
C SER A 327 -72.64 -0.07 6.53
N CYS A 328 -72.71 1.06 7.30
CA CYS A 328 -73.88 1.95 7.37
C CYS A 328 -73.44 3.42 7.39
N ASN A 329 -74.32 4.28 6.90
CA ASN A 329 -74.08 5.72 6.98
C ASN A 329 -73.78 6.15 8.43
N SER A 330 -72.74 6.99 8.57
CA SER A 330 -72.27 7.53 9.87
C SER A 330 -71.76 6.48 10.86
N ILE A 331 -71.55 5.24 10.42
CA ILE A 331 -70.80 4.22 11.18
C ILE A 331 -69.33 4.23 10.78
N CYS A 332 -68.44 4.09 11.72
CA CYS A 332 -66.99 4.04 11.46
C CYS A 332 -66.47 2.61 11.71
N ASP A 333 -66.71 1.72 10.78
CA ASP A 333 -66.34 0.30 10.88
C ASP A 333 -65.55 -0.22 9.68
N ALA A 334 -65.11 0.65 8.78
CA ALA A 334 -64.25 0.29 7.70
C ALA A 334 -62.86 -0.07 8.21
N SER A 335 -62.14 -0.85 7.41
CA SER A 335 -60.76 -1.18 7.69
C SER A 335 -59.91 -1.11 6.42
N VAL A 336 -58.67 -0.70 6.61
CA VAL A 336 -57.64 -0.64 5.55
C VAL A 336 -56.39 -1.42 5.98
N GLN A 337 -55.64 -1.91 5.00
CA GLN A 337 -54.37 -2.59 5.23
C GLN A 337 -53.32 -2.05 4.28
N PHE A 338 -52.16 -1.68 4.84
CA PHE A 338 -50.98 -1.35 4.04
C PHE A 338 -50.23 -2.62 3.68
N SER A 339 -49.89 -2.79 2.41
CA SER A 339 -49.15 -3.94 1.90
C SER A 339 -47.94 -3.43 1.15
N LEU A 340 -46.75 -3.97 1.49
CA LEU A 340 -45.51 -3.63 0.81
C LEU A 340 -45.49 -4.13 -0.64
N THR A 341 -44.90 -3.34 -1.52
CA THR A 341 -44.63 -3.73 -2.89
C THR A 341 -43.52 -4.77 -2.90
N PRO A 342 -43.68 -5.96 -3.52
CA PRO A 342 -42.64 -6.98 -3.56
C PRO A 342 -41.36 -6.45 -4.17
N GLY A 343 -40.23 -6.59 -3.46
CA GLY A 343 -38.89 -6.10 -3.87
C GLY A 343 -38.60 -4.65 -3.52
N LEU A 344 -39.55 -3.89 -3.05
CA LEU A 344 -39.42 -2.51 -2.58
C LEU A 344 -39.82 -2.45 -1.09
N THR A 345 -39.01 -3.08 -0.24
CA THR A 345 -39.42 -3.33 1.15
C THR A 345 -38.70 -2.46 2.17
N GLY A 346 -37.70 -1.66 1.75
CA GLY A 346 -36.83 -0.97 2.70
C GLY A 346 -36.08 -1.95 3.63
N THR A 347 -35.73 -1.47 4.79
CA THR A 347 -35.06 -2.28 5.84
C THR A 347 -36.12 -2.77 6.87
N PRO A 348 -36.28 -4.09 7.09
CA PRO A 348 -37.33 -4.63 7.96
C PRO A 348 -37.30 -4.09 9.39
N GLY A 349 -38.48 -3.93 9.98
CA GLY A 349 -38.70 -3.33 11.29
C GLY A 349 -39.67 -2.17 11.18
N TYR A 350 -40.93 -2.48 10.68
CA TYR A 350 -41.88 -1.46 10.24
C TYR A 350 -42.79 -0.98 11.37
N SER A 351 -43.11 0.31 11.29
CA SER A 351 -44.19 0.94 12.02
C SER A 351 -45.10 1.69 11.04
N TYR A 352 -46.39 1.77 11.39
CA TYR A 352 -47.40 2.33 10.52
C TYR A 352 -48.14 3.42 11.28
N SER A 353 -48.39 4.56 10.66
CA SER A 353 -49.21 5.64 11.22
C SER A 353 -50.36 6.00 10.28
N LEU A 354 -51.55 6.24 10.86
CA LEU A 354 -52.71 6.66 10.14
C LEU A 354 -52.90 8.17 10.28
N ASN A 355 -53.03 8.88 9.14
CA ASN A 355 -53.30 10.32 9.08
C ASN A 355 -52.34 11.14 9.98
N GLY A 356 -51.07 10.76 10.05
CA GLY A 356 -50.04 11.42 10.88
C GLY A 356 -50.24 11.22 12.40
N GLY A 357 -51.04 10.27 12.80
CA GLY A 357 -51.25 9.91 14.21
C GLY A 357 -50.15 9.07 14.82
N GLY A 358 -50.42 8.48 15.97
CA GLY A 358 -49.47 7.57 16.63
C GLY A 358 -49.16 6.33 15.81
N SER A 359 -47.90 5.86 15.89
CA SER A 359 -47.43 4.67 15.16
C SER A 359 -47.79 3.37 15.89
N GLN A 360 -48.03 2.32 15.12
CA GLN A 360 -48.26 0.95 15.57
C GLN A 360 -47.48 -0.05 14.71
N SER A 361 -47.32 -1.28 15.19
CA SER A 361 -46.65 -2.35 14.43
C SER A 361 -47.58 -3.09 13.47
N SER A 362 -48.92 -2.96 13.62
CA SER A 362 -49.89 -3.56 12.72
C SER A 362 -50.05 -2.72 11.47
N SER A 363 -50.07 -3.35 10.31
CA SER A 363 -50.41 -2.70 9.03
C SER A 363 -51.89 -2.49 8.79
N ILE A 364 -52.78 -2.97 9.72
CA ILE A 364 -54.24 -2.89 9.60
C ILE A 364 -54.74 -1.80 10.54
N PHE A 365 -55.61 -0.94 9.99
CA PHE A 365 -56.35 0.09 10.74
C PHE A 365 -57.84 -0.18 10.61
N ASN A 366 -58.53 -0.20 11.74
CA ASN A 366 -59.95 -0.49 11.84
C ASN A 366 -60.70 0.75 12.36
N ASN A 367 -62.03 0.67 12.36
CA ASN A 367 -62.95 1.72 12.87
C ASN A 367 -62.79 3.04 12.10
N LEU A 368 -62.64 2.94 10.78
CA LEU A 368 -62.48 4.08 9.89
C LEU A 368 -63.85 4.58 9.42
N CYS A 369 -64.00 5.89 9.46
CA CYS A 369 -65.23 6.54 8.97
C CYS A 369 -65.17 6.72 7.45
N GLY A 370 -66.35 6.79 6.83
CA GLY A 370 -66.48 7.01 5.40
C GLY A 370 -66.40 8.46 4.98
N ASN A 371 -66.55 8.67 3.65
CA ASN A 371 -66.56 9.94 2.94
C ASN A 371 -65.30 10.78 3.14
N GLN A 372 -64.16 10.11 3.34
CA GLN A 372 -62.87 10.78 3.46
C GLN A 372 -61.71 9.90 2.96
N PHE A 373 -60.58 10.55 2.68
CA PHE A 373 -59.33 9.86 2.45
C PHE A 373 -58.68 9.47 3.77
N HIS A 374 -58.14 8.29 3.81
CA HIS A 374 -57.24 7.83 4.86
C HIS A 374 -55.87 7.59 4.27
N GLU A 375 -54.82 8.18 4.84
CA GLU A 375 -53.43 8.01 4.47
C GLU A 375 -52.76 7.15 5.54
N VAL A 376 -52.00 6.16 5.10
CA VAL A 376 -51.12 5.39 5.96
C VAL A 376 -49.68 5.62 5.53
N THR A 377 -48.87 6.05 6.48
CA THR A 377 -47.41 6.15 6.31
C THR A 377 -46.78 4.95 7.00
N ILE A 378 -45.96 4.20 6.27
CA ILE A 378 -45.07 3.18 6.79
C ILE A 378 -43.69 3.84 7.04
N THR A 379 -43.05 3.44 8.12
CA THR A 379 -41.68 3.82 8.46
C THR A 379 -40.90 2.55 8.76
N ASP A 380 -39.75 2.37 8.14
CA ASP A 380 -38.85 1.25 8.41
C ASP A 380 -37.94 1.52 9.63
N ILE A 381 -37.06 0.56 9.98
CA ILE A 381 -36.19 0.68 11.15
C ILE A 381 -35.13 1.78 10.98
N ASN A 382 -34.75 2.14 9.75
CA ASN A 382 -33.78 3.19 9.44
C ASN A 382 -34.43 4.59 9.35
N GLY A 383 -35.78 4.66 9.45
CA GLY A 383 -36.53 5.90 9.37
C GLY A 383 -37.00 6.28 7.96
N CYS A 384 -36.82 5.40 6.98
CA CYS A 384 -37.32 5.61 5.63
C CYS A 384 -38.84 5.51 5.63
N THR A 385 -39.52 6.34 4.84
CA THR A 385 -40.99 6.42 4.84
C THR A 385 -41.58 6.28 3.46
N ALA A 386 -42.70 5.60 3.37
CA ALA A 386 -43.60 5.60 2.20
C ALA A 386 -45.03 5.83 2.68
N SER A 387 -45.85 6.39 1.82
CA SER A 387 -47.27 6.58 2.14
C SER A 387 -48.15 6.33 0.94
N ASP A 388 -49.36 5.88 1.25
CA ASP A 388 -50.42 5.76 0.26
C ASP A 388 -51.77 6.11 0.90
N SER A 389 -52.73 6.50 0.10
CA SER A 389 -54.04 6.92 0.55
C SER A 389 -55.18 6.28 -0.21
N VAL A 390 -56.24 5.96 0.50
CA VAL A 390 -57.42 5.38 -0.10
C VAL A 390 -58.67 6.16 0.36
N PHE A 391 -59.58 6.39 -0.57
CA PHE A 391 -60.89 6.98 -0.24
C PHE A 391 -61.81 5.88 0.27
N VAL A 392 -62.33 6.04 1.49
CA VAL A 392 -63.34 5.16 2.07
C VAL A 392 -64.73 5.77 1.80
N SER A 393 -65.50 5.12 0.95
CA SER A 393 -66.87 5.51 0.70
C SER A 393 -67.80 4.98 1.78
N GLU A 394 -68.90 5.67 2.01
CA GLU A 394 -69.99 5.17 2.86
C GLU A 394 -71.33 5.13 2.11
N PRO A 395 -72.20 4.24 2.48
CA PRO A 395 -73.53 4.21 1.91
C PRO A 395 -74.32 5.52 2.18
N ASN A 396 -75.18 5.90 1.30
CA ASN A 396 -76.11 7.02 1.53
C ASN A 396 -77.04 6.74 2.72
N ALA A 397 -77.29 7.74 3.49
CA ALA A 397 -78.26 7.64 4.60
C ALA A 397 -79.63 7.16 4.06
N ILE A 398 -80.25 6.24 4.78
CA ILE A 398 -81.62 5.83 4.50
C ILE A 398 -82.53 6.95 4.89
N THR A 399 -83.33 7.37 3.97
CA THR A 399 -84.45 8.34 4.21
C THR A 399 -85.75 7.77 3.71
N PHE A 400 -86.81 8.14 4.41
CA PHE A 400 -88.15 7.67 4.05
C PHE A 400 -89.24 8.75 4.42
N ASN A 401 -90.35 8.64 3.77
CA ASN A 401 -91.55 9.35 4.14
C ASN A 401 -92.60 8.37 4.77
N ALA A 402 -93.29 8.75 5.74
CA ALA A 402 -94.41 7.96 6.27
C ALA A 402 -95.63 8.85 6.51
N ASN A 403 -96.76 8.31 6.18
CA ASN A 403 -98.03 9.02 6.27
C ASN A 403 -99.10 8.11 6.83
N VAL A 404 -100.08 8.71 7.53
CA VAL A 404 -101.36 8.04 7.84
C VAL A 404 -102.21 8.12 6.57
N THR A 405 -102.39 7.01 5.86
CA THR A 405 -103.13 7.00 4.61
C THR A 405 -104.59 6.72 4.77
N SER A 406 -105.01 6.18 5.93
CA SER A 406 -106.40 5.99 6.29
C SER A 406 -107.15 7.30 6.50
N ASN A 407 -106.46 8.43 6.79
CA ASN A 407 -107.12 9.71 7.05
C ASN A 407 -107.94 10.25 5.86
N VAL A 408 -107.60 9.86 4.63
CA VAL A 408 -108.37 10.17 3.41
C VAL A 408 -109.72 9.49 3.44
N LEU A 409 -109.77 8.29 4.02
CA LEU A 409 -111.03 7.50 4.13
C LEU A 409 -111.92 7.92 5.26
N PHE A 410 -111.34 8.51 6.33
CA PHE A 410 -112.03 8.85 7.58
C PHE A 410 -112.12 10.39 7.83
N ASN A 411 -112.29 11.18 6.77
CA ASN A 411 -112.48 12.64 6.84
C ASN A 411 -111.43 13.40 7.60
N GLY A 412 -110.16 12.96 7.49
CA GLY A 412 -108.99 13.58 8.13
C GLY A 412 -108.57 12.94 9.43
N PHE A 413 -109.27 11.94 9.89
CA PHE A 413 -108.89 11.14 11.06
C PHE A 413 -108.11 9.87 10.63
N GLY A 414 -107.20 9.46 11.48
CA GLY A 414 -106.33 8.28 11.15
C GLY A 414 -107.06 6.96 11.46
N VAL A 415 -108.15 6.95 12.19
CA VAL A 415 -109.04 5.80 12.50
C VAL A 415 -110.48 6.17 12.32
N SER A 416 -111.35 5.18 12.03
CA SER A 416 -112.81 5.42 11.75
C SER A 416 -113.57 5.90 12.96
N CYS A 417 -113.27 5.47 14.20
CA CYS A 417 -113.90 5.82 15.45
C CYS A 417 -112.97 5.66 16.63
N ASN A 418 -113.27 6.32 17.76
CA ASN A 418 -112.48 6.14 18.97
C ASN A 418 -112.46 4.65 19.40
N GLY A 419 -111.23 4.08 19.56
CA GLY A 419 -111.04 2.66 19.89
C GLY A 419 -110.98 1.72 18.72
N SER A 420 -111.12 2.21 17.47
CA SER A 420 -110.90 1.42 16.26
C SER A 420 -109.40 1.13 16.07
N ASN A 421 -109.19 0.04 15.42
CA ASN A 421 -107.84 -0.44 15.06
C ASN A 421 -107.66 -0.56 13.53
N ASP A 422 -108.33 0.25 12.76
CA ASP A 422 -108.43 0.24 11.31
C ASP A 422 -107.59 1.36 10.62
N GLY A 423 -106.69 1.94 11.34
CA GLY A 423 -105.73 2.91 10.82
C GLY A 423 -104.77 2.27 9.82
N GLU A 424 -104.16 3.10 8.98
CA GLU A 424 -103.18 2.69 8.03
C GLU A 424 -101.96 3.63 8.03
N ILE A 425 -100.80 3.06 8.19
CA ILE A 425 -99.50 3.76 8.06
C ILE A 425 -98.77 3.22 6.82
N THR A 426 -98.41 4.11 5.91
CA THR A 426 -97.69 3.76 4.70
C THR A 426 -96.34 4.44 4.67
N PHE A 427 -95.28 3.63 4.50
CA PHE A 427 -93.94 4.07 4.19
C PHE A 427 -93.78 4.28 2.69
N SER A 428 -93.10 5.35 2.27
CA SER A 428 -92.92 5.72 0.90
C SER A 428 -91.58 6.47 0.67
N ASN A 429 -91.18 6.63 -0.60
CA ASN A 429 -89.94 7.36 -1.00
C ASN A 429 -88.68 6.94 -0.19
N ILE A 430 -88.49 5.63 -0.05
CA ILE A 430 -87.29 5.10 0.57
C ILE A 430 -86.11 5.36 -0.36
N LEU A 431 -85.14 6.14 0.08
CA LEU A 431 -83.91 6.48 -0.68
C LEU A 431 -82.70 6.12 0.17
N GLY A 432 -81.53 5.78 -0.48
CA GLY A 432 -80.36 5.34 0.19
C GLY A 432 -80.44 3.90 0.72
N GLY A 433 -79.44 3.46 1.46
CA GLY A 433 -79.33 2.10 2.02
C GLY A 433 -79.18 1.00 0.96
N THR A 434 -79.08 -0.23 1.41
CA THR A 434 -79.06 -1.44 0.59
C THR A 434 -80.43 -2.04 0.40
N PRO A 435 -80.95 -2.37 -0.81
CA PRO A 435 -82.25 -2.94 -1.05
C PRO A 435 -82.57 -4.14 -0.17
N ASN A 436 -83.90 -4.47 -0.01
CA ASN A 436 -84.54 -5.38 0.93
C ASN A 436 -84.81 -4.69 2.27
N PHE A 437 -85.63 -3.65 2.22
CA PHE A 437 -86.03 -2.89 3.40
C PHE A 437 -87.02 -3.62 4.27
N SER A 438 -86.88 -3.47 5.57
CA SER A 438 -87.86 -3.85 6.56
C SER A 438 -88.31 -2.63 7.38
N PHE A 439 -89.46 -2.68 7.86
CA PHE A 439 -90.20 -1.53 8.46
C PHE A 439 -90.63 -1.84 9.87
N SER A 440 -90.49 -0.88 10.72
CA SER A 440 -90.94 -0.94 12.13
C SER A 440 -91.89 0.25 12.46
N ILE A 441 -92.86 -0.01 13.25
CA ILE A 441 -93.81 1.00 13.79
C ILE A 441 -93.72 1.07 15.32
N ASP A 442 -92.88 0.30 15.96
CA ASP A 442 -92.67 0.16 17.41
C ASP A 442 -91.34 0.60 17.92
N GLY A 443 -90.61 1.47 17.15
CA GLY A 443 -89.32 2.00 17.52
C GLY A 443 -88.18 1.04 17.29
N GLY A 444 -88.34 0.11 16.39
CA GLY A 444 -87.29 -0.87 16.02
C GLY A 444 -87.28 -2.11 16.88
N VAL A 445 -88.34 -2.38 17.64
CA VAL A 445 -88.44 -3.62 18.40
C VAL A 445 -88.77 -4.81 17.48
N THR A 446 -89.71 -4.59 16.51
CA THR A 446 -90.03 -5.58 15.51
C THR A 446 -89.92 -4.97 14.10
N PHE A 447 -89.42 -5.77 13.13
CA PHE A 447 -89.37 -5.37 11.76
C PHE A 447 -90.07 -6.38 10.85
N GLY A 448 -90.85 -5.86 9.90
CA GLY A 448 -91.60 -6.63 8.88
C GLY A 448 -91.25 -6.17 7.49
N SER A 449 -91.51 -7.02 6.48
CA SER A 449 -91.24 -6.74 5.03
C SER A 449 -92.24 -5.80 4.40
N ASP A 450 -93.43 -5.60 5.10
CA ASP A 450 -94.56 -4.80 4.58
C ASP A 450 -94.31 -3.33 4.79
N SER A 451 -94.40 -2.52 3.76
CA SER A 451 -94.31 -1.06 3.81
C SER A 451 -95.62 -0.38 4.14
N ILE A 452 -96.72 -1.14 4.25
CA ILE A 452 -98.07 -0.69 4.63
C ILE A 452 -98.47 -1.50 5.84
N PHE A 453 -98.81 -0.82 6.91
CA PHE A 453 -99.36 -1.39 8.13
C PHE A 453 -100.80 -1.06 8.25
N ASN A 454 -101.69 -2.06 8.21
CA ASN A 454 -103.13 -1.96 8.33
C ASN A 454 -103.71 -3.31 8.82
N SER A 455 -104.98 -3.34 9.04
CA SER A 455 -105.67 -4.53 9.51
C SER A 455 -105.66 -5.69 8.49
N SER A 456 -105.45 -5.40 7.20
CA SER A 456 -105.43 -6.45 6.16
C SER A 456 -104.11 -7.29 6.21
N ASN A 457 -103.04 -6.75 6.70
CA ASN A 457 -101.79 -7.47 6.86
C ASN A 457 -101.49 -7.84 8.34
N GLY A 458 -102.55 -7.81 9.20
CA GLY A 458 -102.46 -8.22 10.60
C GLY A 458 -101.94 -7.16 11.56
N SER A 459 -101.79 -5.92 11.14
CA SER A 459 -101.34 -4.81 11.96
C SER A 459 -102.58 -4.03 12.48
N SER A 460 -102.75 -3.96 13.79
CA SER A 460 -103.81 -3.19 14.40
C SER A 460 -103.32 -1.77 14.70
N ILE A 461 -103.76 -0.79 13.87
CA ILE A 461 -103.34 0.60 14.03
C ILE A 461 -104.49 1.38 14.75
N ASN A 462 -104.25 1.73 15.99
CA ASN A 462 -105.19 2.52 16.81
C ASN A 462 -104.76 4.00 16.81
N ALA A 463 -105.64 4.88 17.28
CA ALA A 463 -105.22 6.24 17.59
C ALA A 463 -104.12 6.21 18.62
N GLY A 464 -102.99 6.90 18.31
CA GLY A 464 -101.80 6.90 19.19
C GLY A 464 -100.58 7.37 18.48
N THR A 465 -99.45 7.27 19.15
CA THR A 465 -98.14 7.66 18.68
C THR A 465 -97.38 6.41 18.30
N TYR A 466 -96.78 6.41 17.09
CA TYR A 466 -95.99 5.33 16.54
C TYR A 466 -94.60 5.86 16.27
N ASP A 467 -93.57 5.12 16.71
CA ASP A 467 -92.18 5.41 16.42
C ASP A 467 -91.74 4.53 15.24
N LEU A 468 -91.46 5.22 14.14
CA LEU A 468 -91.22 4.58 12.86
C LEU A 468 -89.73 4.47 12.56
N GLN A 469 -89.37 3.34 12.07
CA GLN A 469 -87.98 3.10 11.67
C GLN A 469 -87.93 2.18 10.44
N VAL A 470 -86.88 2.36 9.56
CA VAL A 470 -86.61 1.51 8.49
C VAL A 470 -85.24 0.89 8.66
N GLN A 471 -85.15 -0.40 8.42
CA GLN A 471 -83.89 -1.17 8.34
C GLN A 471 -83.68 -1.60 6.90
N ASP A 472 -82.45 -1.49 6.39
CA ASP A 472 -82.05 -1.99 5.06
C ASP A 472 -81.59 -3.43 5.08
N GLY A 473 -81.21 -3.98 3.88
CA GLY A 473 -80.73 -5.33 3.75
C GLY A 473 -79.32 -5.59 4.36
N ALA A 474 -78.57 -4.57 4.67
CA ALA A 474 -77.33 -4.64 5.42
C ALA A 474 -77.51 -4.51 6.94
N GLY A 475 -78.74 -4.27 7.40
CA GLY A 475 -79.03 -4.09 8.81
C GLY A 475 -78.92 -2.64 9.32
N CYS A 476 -78.75 -1.69 8.42
CA CYS A 476 -78.66 -0.27 8.80
C CYS A 476 -80.05 0.31 9.16
N LEU A 477 -80.08 1.13 10.17
CA LEU A 477 -81.30 1.71 10.73
C LEU A 477 -81.41 3.19 10.39
N THR A 478 -82.60 3.68 10.08
CA THR A 478 -82.91 5.12 10.07
C THR A 478 -82.96 5.67 11.48
N ASN A 479 -82.89 6.98 11.59
CA ASN A 479 -83.37 7.65 12.80
C ASN A 479 -84.84 7.37 12.93
N GLN A 480 -85.31 7.27 14.17
CA GLN A 480 -86.78 7.16 14.48
C GLN A 480 -87.51 8.47 14.17
N ILE A 481 -88.61 8.34 13.52
CA ILE A 481 -89.54 9.44 13.36
C ILE A 481 -90.88 9.10 14.07
N THR A 482 -91.43 10.04 14.73
CA THR A 482 -92.71 9.84 15.44
C THR A 482 -93.89 10.31 14.59
N LEU A 483 -94.84 9.42 14.38
CA LEU A 483 -96.10 9.72 13.64
C LEU A 483 -97.27 9.56 14.55
N ASN A 484 -98.20 10.57 14.56
CA ASN A 484 -99.45 10.50 15.29
C ASN A 484 -100.62 10.07 14.41
N VAL A 485 -101.34 9.04 14.84
CA VAL A 485 -102.59 8.58 14.25
C VAL A 485 -103.71 9.12 15.14
N THR A 486 -104.55 9.96 14.59
CA THR A 486 -105.63 10.68 15.34
C THR A 486 -106.97 10.10 15.04
#